data_de72e924f24cf97aaf32931aa9b62d9d
#
_entry.id   de72e924f24cf97aaf32931aa9b62d9d
#
_cell.length_a   1.000
_cell.length_b   1.000
_cell.length_c   1.000
_cell.angle_alpha   90.00
_cell.angle_beta   90.00
_cell.angle_gamma   90.00
#
_symmetry.space_group_name_H-M   'P 1'
#
loop_
_entity.id
_entity.type
_entity.pdbx_description
1 polymer ?
#
loop_
_entity_poly.entity_id
_entity_poly.type
_entity_poly.pdbx_seq_one_letter_code
_entity_poly.pdbx_strand_id
1 'polypeptide(L)'
;MDISDSWQTVLYTIDYYASVQKLLVSSAGPGHWHDPDMLVIGNFGLSYDQSKAQMAFWAVMAAPLLMSHDLRRTRQEHKDILLNKAVIAINQDPIGKMGKKVYANGAIEIWTRPVTPVLPDGHHSYAIVFFNRRDVGNAEDVGVRLRFLGLRYPNGYRVTDLFENKALGIQRPDDYVVVRVNPTGVVMLKAEPVLNALLIKSTSTEPRIRNIIVGRTSAK
;
A
#
# COMPACT_ATOMS: atom_id res chain seq x y z
N MET A 1 -9.77 -11.65 17.50
CA MET A 1 -8.51 -12.27 18.04
C MET A 1 -7.59 -11.13 18.33
N ASP A 2 -7.07 -11.10 19.54
CA ASP A 2 -6.16 -10.03 19.95
C ASP A 2 -4.81 -10.21 19.26
N ILE A 3 -4.20 -9.08 18.83
CA ILE A 3 -2.87 -9.09 18.26
C ILE A 3 -1.84 -9.32 19.36
N SER A 4 -0.78 -10.07 19.07
CA SER A 4 0.37 -10.22 19.94
C SER A 4 1.62 -9.72 19.23
N ASP A 5 2.73 -9.57 19.95
CA ASP A 5 4.03 -9.20 19.36
C ASP A 5 4.58 -10.35 18.48
N SER A 6 3.91 -10.60 17.37
CA SER A 6 4.18 -11.72 16.47
C SER A 6 3.72 -11.40 15.03
N TRP A 7 4.57 -11.69 14.07
CA TRP A 7 4.25 -11.54 12.66
C TRP A 7 3.02 -12.38 12.25
N GLN A 8 2.85 -13.56 12.81
CA GLN A 8 1.73 -14.45 12.51
C GLN A 8 0.38 -13.83 12.86
N THR A 9 0.27 -13.09 13.97
CA THR A 9 -0.98 -12.43 14.35
C THR A 9 -1.27 -11.23 13.45
N VAL A 10 -0.23 -10.50 13.01
CA VAL A 10 -0.37 -9.43 12.01
C VAL A 10 -0.87 -10.00 10.68
N LEU A 11 -0.24 -11.08 10.19
CA LEU A 11 -0.69 -11.77 8.96
C LEU A 11 -2.12 -12.27 9.07
N TYR A 12 -2.48 -12.89 10.19
CA TYR A 12 -3.84 -13.38 10.41
C TYR A 12 -4.86 -12.23 10.31
N THR A 13 -4.55 -11.09 10.89
CA THR A 13 -5.40 -9.89 10.81
C THR A 13 -5.55 -9.42 9.35
N ILE A 14 -4.44 -9.33 8.60
CA ILE A 14 -4.47 -8.97 7.18
C ILE A 14 -5.32 -9.95 6.37
N ASP A 15 -5.16 -11.25 6.62
CA ASP A 15 -5.91 -12.31 5.93
C ASP A 15 -7.40 -12.26 6.26
N TYR A 16 -7.75 -12.05 7.52
CA TYR A 16 -9.13 -11.87 7.94
C TYR A 16 -9.78 -10.69 7.21
N TYR A 17 -9.13 -9.52 7.22
CA TYR A 17 -9.63 -8.33 6.53
C TYR A 17 -9.76 -8.55 5.01
N ALA A 18 -8.82 -9.25 4.40
CA ALA A 18 -8.90 -9.62 2.99
C ALA A 18 -10.09 -10.54 2.70
N SER A 19 -10.38 -11.50 3.58
CA SER A 19 -11.44 -12.51 3.40
C SER A 19 -12.85 -11.89 3.45
N VAL A 20 -13.03 -10.87 4.30
CA VAL A 20 -14.32 -10.18 4.50
C VAL A 20 -14.35 -8.75 3.92
N GLN A 21 -13.35 -8.38 3.11
CA GLN A 21 -13.15 -7.01 2.63
C GLN A 21 -14.38 -6.38 1.96
N LYS A 22 -15.22 -7.19 1.28
CA LYS A 22 -16.42 -6.67 0.62
C LYS A 22 -17.37 -6.04 1.64
N LEU A 23 -17.55 -6.68 2.78
CA LEU A 23 -18.35 -6.15 3.89
C LEU A 23 -17.67 -4.95 4.54
N LEU A 24 -16.39 -5.10 4.89
CA LEU A 24 -15.65 -4.05 5.60
C LEU A 24 -15.56 -2.75 4.81
N VAL A 25 -15.23 -2.82 3.52
CA VAL A 25 -15.13 -1.63 2.64
C VAL A 25 -16.48 -0.91 2.49
N SER A 26 -17.60 -1.65 2.49
CA SER A 26 -18.93 -1.05 2.36
C SER A 26 -19.44 -0.40 3.65
N SER A 27 -18.91 -0.80 4.81
CA SER A 27 -19.34 -0.30 6.13
C SER A 27 -18.34 0.67 6.76
N ALA A 28 -17.10 0.77 6.24
CA ALA A 28 -16.09 1.70 6.74
C ALA A 28 -16.33 3.12 6.22
N GLY A 29 -16.10 4.11 7.07
CA GLY A 29 -16.17 5.53 6.71
C GLY A 29 -15.99 6.43 7.92
N PRO A 30 -16.07 7.76 7.74
CA PRO A 30 -15.99 8.69 8.85
C PRO A 30 -16.99 8.36 9.95
N GLY A 31 -16.48 8.17 11.18
CA GLY A 31 -17.28 7.74 12.34
C GLY A 31 -17.52 6.22 12.45
N HIS A 32 -17.08 5.42 11.47
CA HIS A 32 -17.26 3.96 11.42
C HIS A 32 -15.98 3.28 10.97
N TRP A 33 -14.98 3.23 11.85
CA TRP A 33 -13.67 2.64 11.56
C TRP A 33 -13.63 1.20 12.06
N HIS A 34 -13.03 0.31 11.25
CA HIS A 34 -12.72 -1.03 11.68
C HIS A 34 -11.39 -1.02 12.44
N ASP A 35 -11.35 -1.73 13.55
CA ASP A 35 -10.19 -1.79 14.41
C ASP A 35 -9.50 -3.18 14.26
N PRO A 36 -8.32 -3.24 13.58
CA PRO A 36 -7.52 -4.44 13.45
C PRO A 36 -6.59 -4.66 14.65
N ASP A 37 -6.86 -3.97 15.78
CA ASP A 37 -6.04 -3.97 16.97
C ASP A 37 -4.73 -3.12 16.85
N MET A 38 -3.92 -3.15 17.87
CA MET A 38 -2.79 -2.23 18.08
C MET A 38 -1.62 -2.45 17.13
N LEU A 39 -0.83 -1.39 16.94
CA LEU A 39 0.49 -1.47 16.33
C LEU A 39 1.49 -2.07 17.32
N VAL A 40 2.17 -3.15 16.92
CA VAL A 40 3.24 -3.78 17.71
C VAL A 40 4.64 -3.43 17.21
N ILE A 41 4.73 -2.42 16.33
CA ILE A 41 5.98 -1.86 15.80
C ILE A 41 6.80 -1.28 16.97
N GLY A 42 8.08 -1.66 17.05
CA GLY A 42 8.97 -1.20 18.13
C GLY A 42 9.12 -2.17 19.30
N ASN A 43 8.34 -3.24 19.32
CA ASN A 43 8.56 -4.42 20.14
C ASN A 43 9.63 -5.34 19.50
N PHE A 44 9.72 -6.60 19.91
CA PHE A 44 10.76 -7.53 19.47
C PHE A 44 10.31 -8.54 18.41
N GLY A 45 8.99 -8.72 18.23
CA GLY A 45 8.40 -9.78 17.42
C GLY A 45 8.35 -9.48 15.90
N LEU A 46 8.58 -8.24 15.49
CA LEU A 46 8.57 -7.85 14.07
C LEU A 46 9.95 -7.43 13.58
N SER A 47 10.35 -7.92 12.41
CA SER A 47 11.48 -7.36 11.66
C SER A 47 11.16 -5.92 11.18
N TYR A 48 12.20 -5.24 10.65
CA TYR A 48 12.02 -3.91 10.06
C TYR A 48 11.00 -3.92 8.91
N ASP A 49 11.12 -4.90 7.98
CA ASP A 49 10.21 -5.04 6.84
C ASP A 49 8.78 -5.39 7.29
N GLN A 50 8.63 -6.25 8.29
CA GLN A 50 7.33 -6.59 8.88
C GLN A 50 6.69 -5.38 9.59
N SER A 51 7.49 -4.54 10.23
CA SER A 51 7.04 -3.29 10.84
C SER A 51 6.53 -2.30 9.79
N LYS A 52 7.24 -2.15 8.67
CA LYS A 52 6.76 -1.36 7.52
C LYS A 52 5.45 -1.94 6.97
N ALA A 53 5.35 -3.27 6.88
CA ALA A 53 4.15 -3.95 6.41
C ALA A 53 2.96 -3.66 7.33
N GLN A 54 3.09 -3.81 8.65
CA GLN A 54 1.99 -3.49 9.57
C GLN A 54 1.53 -2.03 9.39
N MET A 55 2.45 -1.06 9.37
CA MET A 55 2.10 0.35 9.21
C MET A 55 1.37 0.63 7.88
N ALA A 56 1.85 0.04 6.78
CA ALA A 56 1.23 0.19 5.46
C ALA A 56 -0.19 -0.41 5.41
N PHE A 57 -0.39 -1.59 6.02
CA PHE A 57 -1.71 -2.22 6.06
C PHE A 57 -2.69 -1.44 6.94
N TRP A 58 -2.29 -0.99 8.14
CA TRP A 58 -3.13 -0.13 8.97
C TRP A 58 -3.49 1.17 8.25
N ALA A 59 -2.54 1.74 7.50
CA ALA A 59 -2.81 2.93 6.70
C ALA A 59 -3.78 2.65 5.55
N VAL A 60 -3.63 1.57 4.79
CA VAL A 60 -4.52 1.26 3.67
C VAL A 60 -5.90 0.81 4.15
N MET A 61 -6.00 0.18 5.31
CA MET A 61 -7.27 -0.22 5.93
C MET A 61 -8.01 0.94 6.62
N ALA A 62 -7.41 2.13 6.71
CA ALA A 62 -7.95 3.28 7.47
C ALA A 62 -8.16 2.96 8.96
N ALA A 63 -7.30 2.14 9.52
CA ALA A 63 -7.40 1.66 10.88
C ALA A 63 -6.94 2.70 11.90
N PRO A 64 -7.45 2.68 13.15
CA PRO A 64 -6.87 3.44 14.24
C PRO A 64 -5.39 3.08 14.44
N LEU A 65 -4.53 4.10 14.64
CA LEU A 65 -3.10 3.90 14.89
C LEU A 65 -2.82 3.97 16.39
N LEU A 66 -3.03 2.87 17.08
CA LEU A 66 -2.83 2.75 18.54
C LEU A 66 -1.52 2.01 18.81
N MET A 67 -0.54 2.68 19.42
CA MET A 67 0.77 2.10 19.72
C MET A 67 0.73 1.30 21.03
N SER A 68 1.37 0.12 21.05
CA SER A 68 1.41 -0.81 22.20
C SER A 68 2.83 -1.18 22.65
N HIS A 69 3.78 -0.25 22.55
CA HIS A 69 5.18 -0.50 22.91
C HIS A 69 5.73 0.56 23.87
N ASP A 70 6.88 0.27 24.49
CA ASP A 70 7.57 1.22 25.38
C ASP A 70 8.31 2.28 24.53
N LEU A 71 7.72 3.48 24.43
CA LEU A 71 8.26 4.61 23.67
C LEU A 71 9.70 5.01 24.09
N ARG A 72 10.09 4.73 25.34
CA ARG A 72 11.43 5.05 25.87
C ARG A 72 12.52 4.16 25.25
N ARG A 73 12.14 2.95 24.82
CA ARG A 73 13.07 1.91 24.29
C ARG A 73 12.97 1.71 22.80
N THR A 74 12.07 2.44 22.11
CA THR A 74 11.88 2.29 20.66
C THR A 74 13.11 2.74 19.90
N ARG A 75 13.65 1.87 19.06
CA ARG A 75 14.77 2.17 18.16
C ARG A 75 14.39 3.23 17.13
N GLN A 76 15.36 4.02 16.66
CA GLN A 76 15.10 5.12 15.74
C GLN A 76 14.42 4.64 14.45
N GLU A 77 14.86 3.53 13.88
CA GLU A 77 14.27 2.95 12.67
C GLU A 77 12.76 2.68 12.78
N HIS A 78 12.28 2.22 13.95
CA HIS A 78 10.86 2.01 14.20
C HIS A 78 10.12 3.34 14.43
N LYS A 79 10.78 4.32 15.07
CA LYS A 79 10.22 5.68 15.19
C LYS A 79 10.02 6.31 13.81
N ASP A 80 10.97 6.11 12.89
CA ASP A 80 10.88 6.65 11.53
C ASP A 80 9.69 6.03 10.76
N ILE A 81 9.37 4.75 11.00
CA ILE A 81 8.16 4.12 10.45
C ILE A 81 6.90 4.74 11.07
N LEU A 82 6.83 4.78 12.41
CA LEU A 82 5.65 5.25 13.16
C LEU A 82 5.37 6.74 12.94
N LEU A 83 6.40 7.55 12.71
CA LEU A 83 6.32 8.99 12.50
C LEU A 83 6.36 9.38 11.01
N ASN A 84 6.28 8.42 10.08
CA ASN A 84 6.26 8.71 8.66
C ASN A 84 5.00 9.51 8.29
N LYS A 85 5.18 10.81 8.10
CA LYS A 85 4.07 11.74 7.83
C LYS A 85 3.30 11.39 6.56
N ALA A 86 3.98 10.87 5.54
CA ALA A 86 3.36 10.51 4.27
C ALA A 86 2.43 9.30 4.41
N VAL A 87 2.85 8.27 5.17
CA VAL A 87 2.03 7.10 5.46
C VAL A 87 0.89 7.44 6.42
N ILE A 88 1.14 8.28 7.44
CA ILE A 88 0.10 8.80 8.34
C ILE A 88 -0.95 9.61 7.55
N ALA A 89 -0.54 10.43 6.59
CA ALA A 89 -1.46 11.18 5.73
C ALA A 89 -2.38 10.26 4.90
N ILE A 90 -1.88 9.09 4.46
CA ILE A 90 -2.74 8.09 3.85
C ILE A 90 -3.75 7.55 4.86
N ASN A 91 -3.31 7.21 6.07
CA ASN A 91 -4.20 6.72 7.12
C ASN A 91 -5.31 7.72 7.46
N GLN A 92 -4.95 8.98 7.64
CA GLN A 92 -5.81 10.10 8.06
C GLN A 92 -6.52 10.79 6.88
N ASP A 93 -6.56 10.18 5.70
CA ASP A 93 -7.16 10.79 4.51
C ASP A 93 -8.66 11.10 4.73
N PRO A 94 -9.11 12.35 4.46
CA PRO A 94 -10.46 12.81 4.80
C PRO A 94 -11.59 12.14 4.03
N ILE A 95 -11.31 11.46 2.91
CA ILE A 95 -12.34 10.63 2.22
C ILE A 95 -12.81 9.50 3.14
N GLY A 96 -11.98 9.03 4.05
CA GLY A 96 -12.31 8.01 5.02
C GLY A 96 -12.63 6.63 4.45
N LYS A 97 -12.32 6.37 3.18
CA LYS A 97 -12.57 5.05 2.57
C LYS A 97 -11.50 4.05 2.96
N MET A 98 -11.94 2.85 3.29
CA MET A 98 -11.04 1.71 3.47
C MET A 98 -10.54 1.19 2.12
N GLY A 99 -9.27 0.77 2.06
CA GLY A 99 -8.70 0.09 0.91
C GLY A 99 -9.07 -1.39 0.86
N LYS A 100 -8.67 -2.03 -0.24
CA LYS A 100 -8.93 -3.45 -0.48
C LYS A 100 -7.80 -4.13 -1.25
N LYS A 101 -7.72 -5.45 -1.13
CA LYS A 101 -6.89 -6.28 -1.98
C LYS A 101 -7.49 -6.33 -3.39
N VAL A 102 -6.70 -5.95 -4.39
CA VAL A 102 -7.12 -5.92 -5.80
C VAL A 102 -6.42 -6.98 -6.64
N TYR A 103 -5.32 -7.52 -6.14
CA TYR A 103 -4.56 -8.57 -6.84
C TYR A 103 -3.91 -9.52 -5.84
N ALA A 104 -3.88 -10.80 -6.19
CA ALA A 104 -3.09 -11.82 -5.51
C ALA A 104 -2.65 -12.88 -6.53
N ASN A 105 -1.36 -13.19 -6.57
CA ASN A 105 -0.81 -14.31 -7.33
C ASN A 105 0.45 -14.84 -6.65
N GLY A 106 0.44 -16.11 -6.29
CA GLY A 106 1.49 -16.71 -5.47
C GLY A 106 1.63 -15.96 -4.14
N ALA A 107 2.84 -15.49 -3.87
CA ALA A 107 3.14 -14.76 -2.64
C ALA A 107 2.96 -13.22 -2.76
N ILE A 108 2.63 -12.71 -3.96
CA ILE A 108 2.50 -11.26 -4.19
C ILE A 108 1.04 -10.84 -4.08
N GLU A 109 0.80 -9.85 -3.24
CA GLU A 109 -0.50 -9.18 -3.12
C GLU A 109 -0.36 -7.69 -3.42
N ILE A 110 -1.41 -7.10 -4.01
CA ILE A 110 -1.49 -5.65 -4.19
C ILE A 110 -2.81 -5.17 -3.61
N TRP A 111 -2.72 -4.13 -2.79
CA TRP A 111 -3.85 -3.45 -2.19
C TRP A 111 -3.91 -2.01 -2.66
N THR A 112 -5.12 -1.47 -2.82
CA THR A 112 -5.32 -0.06 -3.19
C THR A 112 -6.33 0.60 -2.27
N ARG A 113 -6.12 1.88 -2.01
CA ARG A 113 -7.04 2.75 -1.28
C ARG A 113 -7.22 4.06 -2.07
N PRO A 114 -8.45 4.48 -2.41
CA PRO A 114 -8.68 5.82 -2.94
C PRO A 114 -8.45 6.86 -1.84
N VAL A 115 -7.72 7.93 -2.19
CA VAL A 115 -7.34 9.02 -1.27
C VAL A 115 -7.41 10.37 -1.99
N THR A 116 -7.23 11.44 -1.24
CA THR A 116 -7.09 12.81 -1.77
C THR A 116 -5.70 13.02 -2.41
N PRO A 117 -5.58 14.01 -3.35
CA PRO A 117 -6.64 14.83 -3.94
C PRO A 117 -7.54 14.05 -4.89
N VAL A 118 -8.78 14.50 -5.01
CA VAL A 118 -9.75 14.04 -6.00
C VAL A 118 -9.94 15.15 -7.01
N LEU A 119 -9.84 14.83 -8.30
CA LEU A 119 -10.06 15.81 -9.35
C LEU A 119 -11.57 16.15 -9.50
N PRO A 120 -11.91 17.31 -10.08
CA PRO A 120 -13.30 17.71 -10.31
C PRO A 120 -14.11 16.72 -11.16
N ASP A 121 -13.42 15.95 -12.03
CA ASP A 121 -14.02 14.89 -12.87
C ASP A 121 -14.19 13.57 -12.14
N GLY A 122 -13.88 13.51 -10.84
CA GLY A 122 -14.03 12.33 -9.99
C GLY A 122 -12.84 11.37 -9.96
N HIS A 123 -11.73 11.67 -10.64
CA HIS A 123 -10.54 10.84 -10.54
C HIS A 123 -9.83 11.02 -9.20
N HIS A 124 -9.67 9.93 -8.47
CA HIS A 124 -9.00 9.89 -7.18
C HIS A 124 -7.48 9.75 -7.32
N SER A 125 -6.76 10.21 -6.30
CA SER A 125 -5.45 9.67 -5.96
C SER A 125 -5.59 8.29 -5.32
N TYR A 126 -4.52 7.52 -5.33
CA TYR A 126 -4.52 6.17 -4.74
C TYR A 126 -3.27 5.94 -3.91
N ALA A 127 -3.45 5.33 -2.74
CA ALA A 127 -2.38 4.60 -2.09
C ALA A 127 -2.36 3.17 -2.63
N ILE A 128 -1.15 2.63 -2.90
CA ILE A 128 -0.93 1.30 -3.46
C ILE A 128 0.08 0.59 -2.57
N VAL A 129 -0.26 -0.57 -2.04
CA VAL A 129 0.64 -1.41 -1.24
C VAL A 129 0.96 -2.66 -2.03
N PHE A 130 2.23 -2.87 -2.34
CA PHE A 130 2.78 -4.11 -2.87
C PHE A 130 3.33 -4.91 -1.69
N PHE A 131 2.90 -6.14 -1.55
CA PHE A 131 3.27 -7.01 -0.43
C PHE A 131 3.83 -8.34 -0.94
N ASN A 132 4.97 -8.74 -0.39
CA ASN A 132 5.56 -10.06 -0.62
C ASN A 132 5.39 -10.91 0.65
N ARG A 133 4.52 -11.92 0.56
CA ARG A 133 4.19 -12.81 1.70
C ARG A 133 5.25 -13.85 2.01
N ARG A 134 6.28 -14.01 1.16
CA ARG A 134 7.35 -14.97 1.44
C ARG A 134 8.04 -14.61 2.74
N ASP A 135 8.39 -15.59 3.52
CA ASP A 135 9.14 -15.42 4.77
C ASP A 135 10.66 -15.55 4.56
N VAL A 136 11.07 -16.13 3.44
CA VAL A 136 12.47 -16.36 3.07
C VAL A 136 12.72 -16.06 1.59
N GLY A 137 13.99 -15.91 1.22
CA GLY A 137 14.43 -15.74 -0.15
C GLY A 137 14.89 -14.31 -0.47
N ASN A 138 14.97 -14.00 -1.76
CA ASN A 138 15.40 -12.67 -2.23
C ASN A 138 14.21 -11.76 -2.46
N ALA A 139 14.49 -10.46 -2.47
CA ALA A 139 13.53 -9.46 -2.92
C ALA A 139 13.05 -9.75 -4.34
N GLU A 140 11.77 -9.53 -4.58
CA GLU A 140 11.10 -9.82 -5.85
C GLU A 140 10.75 -8.53 -6.59
N ASP A 141 11.07 -8.46 -7.88
CA ASP A 141 10.68 -7.34 -8.73
C ASP A 141 9.24 -7.56 -9.23
N VAL A 142 8.34 -6.69 -8.80
CA VAL A 142 6.90 -6.75 -9.11
C VAL A 142 6.55 -5.61 -10.05
N GLY A 143 6.03 -5.94 -11.22
CA GLY A 143 5.59 -4.95 -12.21
C GLY A 143 4.09 -5.04 -12.49
N VAL A 144 3.39 -3.91 -12.45
CA VAL A 144 1.96 -3.83 -12.74
C VAL A 144 1.63 -2.57 -13.53
N ARG A 145 0.69 -2.67 -14.47
CA ARG A 145 0.12 -1.48 -15.12
C ARG A 145 -0.95 -0.87 -14.23
N LEU A 146 -0.92 0.45 -14.08
CA LEU A 146 -1.84 1.17 -13.20
C LEU A 146 -3.32 0.93 -13.53
N ARG A 147 -3.65 0.74 -14.81
CA ARG A 147 -5.02 0.43 -15.25
C ARG A 147 -5.62 -0.82 -14.61
N PHE A 148 -4.78 -1.85 -14.34
CA PHE A 148 -5.24 -3.09 -13.71
C PHE A 148 -5.55 -2.90 -12.22
N LEU A 149 -5.02 -1.85 -11.62
CA LEU A 149 -5.33 -1.43 -10.25
C LEU A 149 -6.52 -0.46 -10.18
N GLY A 150 -7.14 -0.13 -11.34
CA GLY A 150 -8.26 0.81 -11.41
C GLY A 150 -7.87 2.27 -11.64
N LEU A 151 -6.59 2.58 -11.79
CA LEU A 151 -6.08 3.94 -12.06
C LEU A 151 -6.10 4.20 -13.56
N ARG A 152 -7.09 4.98 -14.03
CA ARG A 152 -7.37 5.16 -15.47
C ARG A 152 -7.29 6.61 -15.96
N TYR A 153 -6.81 7.53 -15.14
CA TYR A 153 -6.72 8.94 -15.54
C TYR A 153 -5.74 9.12 -16.72
N PRO A 154 -6.19 9.66 -17.88
CA PRO A 154 -5.41 9.63 -19.13
C PRO A 154 -4.10 10.39 -19.06
N ASN A 155 -4.04 11.50 -18.29
CA ASN A 155 -2.83 12.31 -18.15
C ASN A 155 -1.79 11.66 -17.24
N GLY A 156 -2.14 10.53 -16.61
CA GLY A 156 -1.24 9.79 -15.72
C GLY A 156 -1.22 10.30 -14.27
N TYR A 157 -0.37 9.67 -13.50
CA TYR A 157 -0.26 9.86 -12.06
C TYR A 157 1.20 10.14 -11.70
N ARG A 158 1.43 11.14 -10.86
CA ARG A 158 2.71 11.31 -10.16
C ARG A 158 2.80 10.25 -9.09
N VAL A 159 3.81 9.39 -9.19
CA VAL A 159 3.99 8.26 -8.28
C VAL A 159 5.16 8.53 -7.34
N THR A 160 4.95 8.33 -6.05
CA THR A 160 5.96 8.53 -5.00
C THR A 160 5.97 7.32 -4.07
N ASP A 161 7.15 6.80 -3.74
CA ASP A 161 7.35 5.82 -2.66
C ASP A 161 7.32 6.56 -1.32
N LEU A 162 6.41 6.14 -0.43
CA LEU A 162 6.14 6.85 0.81
C LEU A 162 7.13 6.54 1.94
N PHE A 163 7.72 5.33 1.94
CA PHE A 163 8.75 5.00 2.94
C PHE A 163 10.11 5.55 2.57
N GLU A 164 10.47 5.49 1.29
CA GLU A 164 11.75 5.98 0.79
C GLU A 164 11.72 7.48 0.44
N ASN A 165 10.54 8.11 0.48
CA ASN A 165 10.31 9.49 0.03
C ASN A 165 10.91 9.76 -1.37
N LYS A 166 10.74 8.78 -2.27
CA LYS A 166 11.34 8.77 -3.61
C LYS A 166 10.29 8.97 -4.69
N ALA A 167 10.48 9.98 -5.54
CA ALA A 167 9.65 10.18 -6.72
C ALA A 167 10.00 9.11 -7.79
N LEU A 168 8.97 8.43 -8.31
CA LEU A 168 9.07 7.47 -9.40
C LEU A 168 8.65 8.09 -10.75
N GLY A 169 8.40 9.40 -10.78
CA GLY A 169 7.99 10.14 -11.96
C GLY A 169 6.48 10.06 -12.22
N ILE A 170 6.10 10.38 -13.46
CA ILE A 170 4.71 10.30 -13.91
C ILE A 170 4.53 9.01 -14.69
N GLN A 171 3.52 8.23 -14.28
CA GLN A 171 3.17 6.96 -14.86
C GLN A 171 1.77 7.05 -15.46
N ARG A 172 1.62 6.66 -16.72
CA ARG A 172 0.31 6.57 -17.40
C ARG A 172 -0.39 5.25 -17.05
N PRO A 173 -1.69 5.12 -17.27
CA PRO A 173 -2.41 3.88 -16.98
C PRO A 173 -1.80 2.62 -17.60
N ASP A 174 -1.15 2.76 -18.75
CA ASP A 174 -0.53 1.66 -19.49
C ASP A 174 0.95 1.43 -19.18
N ASP A 175 1.56 2.35 -18.45
CA ASP A 175 2.96 2.20 -18.05
C ASP A 175 3.09 1.15 -16.94
N TYR A 176 4.22 0.44 -16.91
CA TYR A 176 4.55 -0.45 -15.81
C TYR A 176 5.16 0.32 -14.66
N VAL A 177 4.54 0.24 -13.50
CA VAL A 177 5.18 0.58 -12.24
C VAL A 177 5.86 -0.67 -11.71
N VAL A 178 7.18 -0.60 -11.52
CA VAL A 178 8.01 -1.70 -11.05
C VAL A 178 8.59 -1.34 -9.71
N VAL A 179 8.42 -2.24 -8.74
CA VAL A 179 8.95 -2.11 -7.39
C VAL A 179 9.65 -3.39 -6.97
N ARG A 180 10.66 -3.26 -6.11
CA ARG A 180 11.39 -4.37 -5.54
C ARG A 180 10.93 -4.60 -4.10
N VAL A 181 10.33 -5.75 -3.81
CA VAL A 181 9.68 -6.04 -2.53
C VAL A 181 10.40 -7.16 -1.81
N ASN A 182 10.93 -6.87 -0.61
CA ASN A 182 11.59 -7.84 0.25
C ASN A 182 10.61 -8.91 0.75
N PRO A 183 11.08 -10.12 1.08
CA PRO A 183 10.27 -11.10 1.83
C PRO A 183 9.68 -10.47 3.10
N THR A 184 8.43 -10.78 3.42
CA THR A 184 7.60 -10.20 4.49
C THR A 184 7.42 -8.68 4.43
N GLY A 185 7.97 -8.03 3.41
CA GLY A 185 8.01 -6.57 3.28
C GLY A 185 6.95 -6.01 2.35
N VAL A 186 6.91 -4.68 2.33
CA VAL A 186 6.03 -3.90 1.47
C VAL A 186 6.78 -2.78 0.78
N VAL A 187 6.24 -2.35 -0.37
CA VAL A 187 6.46 -1.03 -0.95
C VAL A 187 5.12 -0.32 -0.96
N MET A 188 5.06 0.90 -0.43
CA MET A 188 3.85 1.71 -0.40
C MET A 188 4.01 2.95 -1.25
N LEU A 189 3.19 3.06 -2.29
CA LEU A 189 3.21 4.18 -3.22
C LEU A 189 1.97 5.05 -3.04
N LYS A 190 2.12 6.35 -3.31
CA LYS A 190 1.01 7.27 -3.59
C LYS A 190 1.05 7.63 -5.07
N ALA A 191 -0.09 7.51 -5.76
CA ALA A 191 -0.30 7.90 -7.14
C ALA A 191 -1.32 9.03 -7.20
N GLU A 192 -0.87 10.25 -7.59
CA GLU A 192 -1.69 11.47 -7.65
C GLU A 192 -1.93 11.85 -9.10
N PRO A 193 -3.19 12.04 -9.55
CA PRO A 193 -3.49 12.39 -10.93
C PRO A 193 -2.92 13.77 -11.30
N VAL A 194 -2.35 13.90 -12.50
CA VAL A 194 -1.66 15.11 -12.95
C VAL A 194 -2.58 16.00 -13.77
N LEU A 195 -2.87 17.20 -13.27
CA LEU A 195 -3.80 18.16 -13.91
C LEU A 195 -3.36 18.63 -15.31
N ASN A 196 -2.06 18.72 -15.59
CA ASN A 196 -1.54 19.18 -16.87
C ASN A 196 -0.41 18.28 -17.37
N ALA A 197 -0.69 17.51 -18.42
CA ALA A 197 0.29 16.59 -19.05
C ALA A 197 1.24 17.28 -20.05
N LEU A 198 1.24 18.61 -20.19
CA LEU A 198 1.87 19.31 -21.32
C LEU A 198 3.41 19.31 -21.34
N LEU A 199 4.11 18.74 -20.37
CA LEU A 199 5.56 18.91 -20.28
C LEU A 199 6.41 17.65 -19.95
N ILE A 200 5.93 16.41 -20.18
CA ILE A 200 6.78 15.26 -19.83
C ILE A 200 6.92 14.29 -20.99
N LYS A 201 8.12 14.33 -21.61
CA LYS A 201 8.61 13.26 -22.48
C LYS A 201 8.85 12.03 -21.62
N SER A 202 8.11 10.95 -21.89
CA SER A 202 8.35 9.65 -21.26
C SER A 202 9.63 9.04 -21.82
N THR A 203 10.61 8.80 -20.98
CA THR A 203 11.72 7.88 -21.28
C THR A 203 11.25 6.48 -20.86
N SER A 204 10.48 5.82 -21.69
CA SER A 204 10.11 4.43 -21.48
C SER A 204 11.21 3.52 -21.98
N THR A 205 12.13 3.14 -21.10
CA THR A 205 12.96 1.95 -21.32
C THR A 205 12.16 0.77 -20.75
N GLU A 206 11.79 -0.19 -21.59
CA GLU A 206 11.10 -1.40 -21.09
C GLU A 206 12.04 -2.14 -20.13
N PRO A 207 11.65 -2.29 -18.86
CA PRO A 207 12.48 -3.01 -17.90
C PRO A 207 12.39 -4.53 -18.16
N ARG A 208 13.53 -5.23 -18.10
CA ARG A 208 13.54 -6.70 -18.06
C ARG A 208 13.00 -7.16 -16.72
N ILE A 209 11.72 -7.48 -16.65
CA ILE A 209 11.04 -7.90 -15.42
C ILE A 209 10.83 -9.40 -15.46
N ARG A 210 11.20 -10.11 -14.37
CA ARG A 210 10.99 -11.57 -14.24
C ARG A 210 9.52 -11.91 -13.96
N ASN A 211 8.76 -11.03 -13.31
CA ASN A 211 7.35 -11.24 -12.97
C ASN A 211 6.51 -10.07 -13.49
N ILE A 212 6.01 -10.19 -14.70
CA ILE A 212 5.04 -9.23 -15.26
C ILE A 212 3.64 -9.72 -14.88
N ILE A 213 2.93 -8.90 -14.11
CA ILE A 213 1.52 -9.11 -13.85
C ILE A 213 0.75 -8.71 -15.11
N VAL A 214 0.50 -9.69 -15.99
CA VAL A 214 -0.41 -9.52 -17.11
C VAL A 214 -1.82 -9.81 -16.60
N GLY A 215 -2.67 -8.77 -16.49
CA GLY A 215 -4.07 -8.96 -16.15
C GLY A 215 -4.72 -9.89 -17.18
N ARG A 216 -5.18 -11.06 -16.74
CA ARG A 216 -6.10 -11.86 -17.55
C ARG A 216 -7.39 -11.06 -17.72
N THR A 217 -7.71 -10.67 -18.92
CA THR A 217 -9.06 -10.30 -19.30
C THR A 217 -9.94 -11.52 -19.03
N SER A 218 -10.73 -11.49 -17.95
CA SER A 218 -11.86 -12.40 -17.84
C SER A 218 -12.87 -12.00 -18.90
N ALA A 219 -12.81 -12.68 -20.05
CA ALA A 219 -13.94 -12.78 -20.94
C ALA A 219 -14.97 -13.69 -20.21
N LYS A 220 -16.04 -13.11 -19.79
CA LYS A 220 -17.46 -13.49 -19.69
C LYS A 220 -18.11 -12.81 -18.50
#